data_298ba24426d6b59c50c125bce9f76ad7
#
_entry.id   298ba24426d6b59c50c125bce9f76ad7
#
_cell.length_a   1.000
_cell.length_b   1.000
_cell.length_c   1.000
_cell.angle_alpha   90.00
_cell.angle_beta   90.00
_cell.angle_gamma   90.00
#
_symmetry.space_group_name_H-M   'P 1'
#
loop_
_entity.id
_entity.type
_entity.pdbx_description
1 polymer ?
#
loop_
_entity_poly.entity_id
_entity_poly.type
_entity_poly.pdbx_seq_one_letter_code
_entity_poly.pdbx_strand_id
1 'polypeptide(L)'
;MAEIKVLALDLDGTLTNDQKEVTPRTRAALDAAIERGVTVVLASGRPTAGITPLAKDLGLDKKGGCILSYNGSKIVDCRTGETLVEKTLDPALVPELCAFAAAQDVAILTYSSEGIVCERETDPWAAKETFTTKLPMIHVDDLASYVDYPVCKLLIPLDPARRDAVCAAGREQFAGRADLYPSSPFFIEAVPLGVAKDSSLAALLERMGLTRDNLMACGDGLNDCSMIAYAGVGVAMQNAEQPVKDAAVYVTAADNNHDGVAEAVEKFILREE
;
A
#
# COMPACT_ATOMS: atom_id res chain seq x y z
N MET A 1 20.25 7.12 -18.75
CA MET A 1 19.53 6.60 -17.55
C MET A 1 19.77 5.11 -17.49
N ALA A 2 19.85 4.52 -16.28
CA ALA A 2 19.89 3.06 -16.16
C ALA A 2 18.62 2.44 -16.77
N GLU A 3 18.70 1.18 -17.16
CA GLU A 3 17.54 0.44 -17.67
C GLU A 3 16.55 0.16 -16.52
N ILE A 4 15.28 0.46 -16.71
CA ILE A 4 14.24 0.19 -15.72
C ILE A 4 13.95 -1.31 -15.72
N LYS A 5 14.05 -1.93 -14.54
CA LYS A 5 13.79 -3.36 -14.30
C LYS A 5 12.63 -3.59 -13.36
N VAL A 6 12.26 -2.58 -12.57
CA VAL A 6 11.14 -2.63 -11.62
C VAL A 6 10.27 -1.40 -11.81
N LEU A 7 8.96 -1.63 -11.92
CA LEU A 7 7.93 -0.60 -12.02
C LEU A 7 7.00 -0.72 -10.80
N ALA A 8 7.12 0.19 -9.85
CA ALA A 8 6.23 0.27 -8.69
C ALA A 8 5.09 1.25 -8.97
N LEU A 9 3.87 0.81 -8.75
CA LEU A 9 2.65 1.56 -9.03
C LEU A 9 1.76 1.63 -7.80
N ASP A 10 1.45 2.82 -7.33
CA ASP A 10 0.30 2.98 -6.45
C ASP A 10 -0.99 2.63 -7.20
N LEU A 11 -2.07 2.38 -6.46
CA LEU A 11 -3.32 1.90 -7.05
C LEU A 11 -4.35 3.02 -7.23
N ASP A 12 -4.80 3.59 -6.12
CA ASP A 12 -5.95 4.48 -6.08
C ASP A 12 -5.54 5.91 -6.45
N GLY A 13 -5.99 6.40 -7.60
CA GLY A 13 -5.56 7.71 -8.12
C GLY A 13 -4.29 7.63 -8.98
N THR A 14 -3.72 6.44 -9.16
CA THR A 14 -2.54 6.20 -9.98
C THR A 14 -2.81 5.15 -11.05
N LEU A 15 -2.76 3.86 -10.72
CA LEU A 15 -2.95 2.77 -11.69
C LEU A 15 -4.42 2.61 -12.10
N THR A 16 -5.35 2.78 -11.15
CA THR A 16 -6.77 2.62 -11.39
C THR A 16 -7.46 3.97 -11.58
N ASN A 17 -8.44 4.00 -12.48
CA ASN A 17 -9.34 5.13 -12.64
C ASN A 17 -10.34 5.27 -11.47
N ASP A 18 -11.23 6.23 -11.51
CA ASP A 18 -12.25 6.48 -10.46
C ASP A 18 -13.26 5.32 -10.34
N GLN A 19 -13.40 4.49 -11.38
CA GLN A 19 -14.20 3.27 -11.39
C GLN A 19 -13.47 2.06 -10.80
N LYS A 20 -12.19 2.24 -10.37
CA LYS A 20 -11.29 1.19 -9.86
C LYS A 20 -10.90 0.16 -10.92
N GLU A 21 -10.81 0.59 -12.16
CA GLU A 21 -10.44 -0.21 -13.31
C GLU A 21 -9.10 0.24 -13.89
N VAL A 22 -8.33 -0.68 -14.46
CA VAL A 22 -7.14 -0.37 -15.26
C VAL A 22 -7.59 -0.18 -16.72
N THR A 23 -7.32 0.98 -17.28
CA THR A 23 -7.72 1.32 -18.65
C THR A 23 -7.03 0.41 -19.67
N PRO A 24 -7.63 0.19 -20.86
CA PRO A 24 -7.05 -0.68 -21.89
C PRO A 24 -5.65 -0.27 -22.35
N ARG A 25 -5.37 1.05 -22.48
CA ARG A 25 -4.05 1.55 -22.88
C ARG A 25 -3.02 1.31 -21.79
N THR A 26 -3.37 1.60 -20.53
CA THR A 26 -2.49 1.33 -19.38
C THR A 26 -2.18 -0.16 -19.28
N ARG A 27 -3.18 -1.03 -19.46
CA ARG A 27 -2.97 -2.48 -19.48
C ARG A 27 -2.00 -2.91 -20.58
N ALA A 28 -2.20 -2.43 -21.79
CA ALA A 28 -1.30 -2.74 -22.92
C ALA A 28 0.14 -2.27 -22.67
N ALA A 29 0.31 -1.09 -22.10
CA ALA A 29 1.63 -0.56 -21.74
C ALA A 29 2.31 -1.43 -20.66
N LEU A 30 1.57 -1.89 -19.63
CA LEU A 30 2.10 -2.80 -18.61
C LEU A 30 2.48 -4.15 -19.21
N ASP A 31 1.66 -4.72 -20.07
CA ASP A 31 1.96 -5.99 -20.76
C ASP A 31 3.26 -5.87 -21.57
N ALA A 32 3.41 -4.81 -22.36
CA ALA A 32 4.63 -4.55 -23.12
C ALA A 32 5.86 -4.33 -22.21
N ALA A 33 5.71 -3.68 -21.05
CA ALA A 33 6.80 -3.55 -20.09
C ALA A 33 7.21 -4.91 -19.51
N ILE A 34 6.25 -5.76 -19.15
CA ILE A 34 6.49 -7.12 -18.64
C ILE A 34 7.20 -7.97 -19.71
N GLU A 35 6.81 -7.88 -20.98
CA GLU A 35 7.48 -8.56 -22.10
C GLU A 35 8.94 -8.13 -22.28
N ARG A 36 9.30 -6.90 -21.88
CA ARG A 36 10.68 -6.40 -21.81
C ARG A 36 11.43 -6.82 -20.54
N GLY A 37 10.83 -7.65 -19.71
CA GLY A 37 11.43 -8.16 -18.47
C GLY A 37 11.33 -7.21 -17.29
N VAL A 38 10.43 -6.22 -17.32
CA VAL A 38 10.16 -5.34 -16.16
C VAL A 38 9.24 -6.03 -15.17
N THR A 39 9.65 -6.07 -13.91
CA THR A 39 8.83 -6.57 -12.80
C THR A 39 7.87 -5.48 -12.32
N VAL A 40 6.56 -5.73 -12.43
CA VAL A 40 5.53 -4.82 -11.91
C VAL A 40 5.29 -5.10 -10.44
N VAL A 41 5.29 -4.04 -9.62
CA VAL A 41 4.99 -4.05 -8.18
C VAL A 41 3.75 -3.20 -7.92
N LEU A 42 2.67 -3.82 -7.48
CA LEU A 42 1.46 -3.13 -7.03
C LEU A 42 1.66 -2.67 -5.59
N ALA A 43 1.80 -1.35 -5.37
CA ALA A 43 2.22 -0.77 -4.09
C ALA A 43 1.09 0.02 -3.43
N SER A 44 0.46 -0.51 -2.38
CA SER A 44 -0.71 0.10 -1.75
C SER A 44 -0.71 -0.01 -0.22
N GLY A 45 -1.48 0.87 0.43
CA GLY A 45 -1.83 0.75 1.86
C GLY A 45 -2.84 -0.35 2.17
N ARG A 46 -3.46 -0.94 1.13
CA ARG A 46 -4.44 -2.04 1.28
C ARG A 46 -3.77 -3.32 1.80
N PRO A 47 -4.53 -4.21 2.47
CA PRO A 47 -4.07 -5.55 2.79
C PRO A 47 -3.79 -6.36 1.52
N THR A 48 -2.91 -7.35 1.60
CA THR A 48 -2.52 -8.20 0.45
C THR A 48 -3.75 -8.82 -0.24
N ALA A 49 -4.70 -9.32 0.55
CA ALA A 49 -5.94 -9.91 0.04
C ALA A 49 -6.79 -8.90 -0.77
N GLY A 50 -6.75 -7.60 -0.41
CA GLY A 50 -7.46 -6.53 -1.12
C GLY A 50 -6.79 -6.12 -2.45
N ILE A 51 -5.54 -6.51 -2.68
CA ILE A 51 -4.80 -6.22 -3.93
C ILE A 51 -4.78 -7.43 -4.86
N THR A 52 -4.81 -8.63 -4.29
CA THR A 52 -4.72 -9.92 -5.03
C THR A 52 -5.70 -10.04 -6.23
N PRO A 53 -6.98 -9.60 -6.15
CA PRO A 53 -7.88 -9.66 -7.29
C PRO A 53 -7.37 -8.85 -8.49
N LEU A 54 -6.84 -7.64 -8.26
CA LEU A 54 -6.26 -6.80 -9.31
C LEU A 54 -4.98 -7.41 -9.90
N ALA A 55 -4.11 -7.97 -9.06
CA ALA A 55 -2.90 -8.66 -9.53
C ALA A 55 -3.24 -9.84 -10.44
N LYS A 56 -4.27 -10.61 -10.12
CA LYS A 56 -4.78 -11.72 -10.96
C LYS A 56 -5.41 -11.21 -12.25
N ASP A 57 -6.18 -10.13 -12.19
CA ASP A 57 -6.79 -9.50 -13.37
C ASP A 57 -5.72 -9.00 -14.37
N LEU A 58 -4.59 -8.50 -13.86
CA LEU A 58 -3.42 -8.13 -14.67
C LEU A 58 -2.57 -9.34 -15.10
N GLY A 59 -2.89 -10.54 -14.62
CA GLY A 59 -2.17 -11.77 -14.94
C GLY A 59 -0.81 -11.88 -14.27
N LEU A 60 -0.53 -11.12 -13.21
CA LEU A 60 0.75 -11.15 -12.51
C LEU A 60 1.03 -12.48 -11.81
N ASP A 61 -0.01 -13.25 -11.49
CA ASP A 61 0.09 -14.63 -11.00
C ASP A 61 0.74 -15.59 -12.01
N LYS A 62 0.70 -15.26 -13.30
CA LYS A 62 1.28 -16.04 -14.41
C LYS A 62 2.53 -15.39 -14.99
N LYS A 63 2.46 -14.08 -15.24
CA LYS A 63 3.55 -13.31 -15.87
C LYS A 63 4.68 -13.01 -14.90
N GLY A 64 4.42 -13.00 -13.59
CA GLY A 64 5.32 -12.52 -12.55
C GLY A 64 5.02 -11.06 -12.19
N GLY A 65 5.41 -10.69 -10.98
CA GLY A 65 5.18 -9.38 -10.37
C GLY A 65 5.05 -9.53 -8.87
N CYS A 66 4.92 -8.43 -8.16
CA CYS A 66 4.82 -8.41 -6.71
C CYS A 66 3.66 -7.56 -6.23
N ILE A 67 3.14 -7.89 -5.05
CA ILE A 67 2.25 -7.03 -4.27
C ILE A 67 3.03 -6.48 -3.10
N LEU A 68 3.17 -5.16 -3.01
CA LEU A 68 3.61 -4.42 -1.84
C LEU A 68 2.36 -3.90 -1.12
N SER A 69 2.04 -4.48 0.02
CA SER A 69 0.84 -4.20 0.81
C SER A 69 1.17 -3.49 2.13
N TYR A 70 0.14 -2.94 2.79
CA TYR A 70 0.25 -2.25 4.07
C TYR A 70 1.30 -1.12 4.07
N ASN A 71 1.35 -0.32 2.98
CA ASN A 71 2.33 0.76 2.78
C ASN A 71 3.80 0.32 2.91
N GLY A 72 4.11 -0.95 2.64
CA GLY A 72 5.46 -1.48 2.68
C GLY A 72 5.72 -2.51 3.78
N SER A 73 4.75 -2.82 4.65
CA SER A 73 4.98 -3.87 5.64
C SER A 73 5.21 -5.24 5.03
N LYS A 74 4.66 -5.53 3.84
CA LYS A 74 4.77 -6.84 3.22
C LYS A 74 4.92 -6.77 1.72
N ILE A 75 5.84 -7.57 1.17
CA ILE A 75 5.94 -7.84 -0.28
C ILE A 75 5.77 -9.33 -0.53
N VAL A 76 4.86 -9.67 -1.44
CA VAL A 76 4.56 -11.05 -1.84
C VAL A 76 4.80 -11.19 -3.34
N ASP A 77 5.49 -12.26 -3.74
CA ASP A 77 5.58 -12.68 -5.14
C ASP A 77 4.22 -13.22 -5.62
N CYS A 78 3.70 -12.66 -6.70
CA CYS A 78 2.37 -13.01 -7.21
C CYS A 78 2.27 -14.42 -7.78
N ARG A 79 3.39 -14.97 -8.28
CA ARG A 79 3.43 -16.29 -8.92
C ARG A 79 3.53 -17.41 -7.90
N THR A 80 4.40 -17.24 -6.90
CA THR A 80 4.71 -18.30 -5.92
C THR A 80 3.89 -18.16 -4.63
N GLY A 81 3.41 -16.95 -4.32
CA GLY A 81 2.81 -16.60 -3.03
C GLY A 81 3.86 -16.45 -1.91
N GLU A 82 5.17 -16.51 -2.25
CA GLU A 82 6.25 -16.34 -1.27
C GLU A 82 6.27 -14.92 -0.72
N THR A 83 6.40 -14.78 0.59
CA THR A 83 6.66 -13.49 1.23
C THR A 83 8.14 -13.14 1.08
N LEU A 84 8.44 -12.10 0.30
CA LEU A 84 9.79 -11.65 0.00
C LEU A 84 10.33 -10.67 1.05
N VAL A 85 9.47 -9.81 1.56
CA VAL A 85 9.75 -8.81 2.60
C VAL A 85 8.57 -8.80 3.57
N GLU A 86 8.85 -8.79 4.87
CA GLU A 86 7.83 -8.65 5.90
C GLU A 86 8.37 -7.88 7.11
N LYS A 87 7.63 -6.86 7.52
CA LYS A 87 7.81 -6.14 8.78
C LYS A 87 6.50 -6.20 9.55
N THR A 88 6.54 -6.68 10.78
CA THR A 88 5.36 -6.84 11.62
C THR A 88 5.49 -6.07 12.93
N LEU A 89 4.38 -5.73 13.53
CA LEU A 89 4.36 -5.25 14.90
C LEU A 89 4.98 -6.30 15.83
N ASP A 90 5.63 -5.85 16.88
CA ASP A 90 5.98 -6.73 17.99
C ASP A 90 4.67 -7.37 18.51
N PRO A 91 4.58 -8.70 18.63
CA PRO A 91 3.36 -9.36 19.10
C PRO A 91 2.85 -8.85 20.43
N ALA A 92 3.74 -8.39 21.32
CA ALA A 92 3.35 -7.78 22.60
C ALA A 92 2.57 -6.46 22.45
N LEU A 93 2.68 -5.79 21.30
CA LEU A 93 1.94 -4.53 21.06
C LEU A 93 0.47 -4.76 20.69
N VAL A 94 0.10 -5.93 20.18
CA VAL A 94 -1.29 -6.21 19.78
C VAL A 94 -2.25 -6.06 20.97
N PRO A 95 -2.06 -6.75 22.13
CA PRO A 95 -2.93 -6.57 23.28
C PRO A 95 -2.87 -5.16 23.88
N GLU A 96 -1.71 -4.49 23.83
CA GLU A 96 -1.59 -3.13 24.33
C GLU A 96 -2.37 -2.12 23.47
N LEU A 97 -2.34 -2.28 22.14
CA LEU A 97 -3.10 -1.45 21.20
C LEU A 97 -4.61 -1.73 21.30
N CYS A 98 -5.02 -2.99 21.54
CA CYS A 98 -6.41 -3.33 21.83
C CYS A 98 -6.88 -2.65 23.15
N ALA A 99 -6.08 -2.71 24.20
CA ALA A 99 -6.38 -2.05 25.48
C ALA A 99 -6.45 -0.50 25.32
N PHE A 100 -5.55 0.07 24.51
CA PHE A 100 -5.60 1.50 24.17
C PHE A 100 -6.90 1.87 23.46
N ALA A 101 -7.29 1.12 22.43
CA ALA A 101 -8.54 1.36 21.69
C ALA A 101 -9.77 1.26 22.60
N ALA A 102 -9.81 0.26 23.48
CA ALA A 102 -10.87 0.10 24.48
C ALA A 102 -10.94 1.28 25.45
N ALA A 103 -9.80 1.78 25.93
CA ALA A 103 -9.74 2.95 26.83
C ALA A 103 -10.19 4.24 26.13
N GLN A 104 -10.00 4.33 24.82
CA GLN A 104 -10.48 5.44 23.98
C GLN A 104 -11.94 5.25 23.53
N ASP A 105 -12.59 4.15 23.87
CA ASP A 105 -13.91 3.76 23.36
C ASP A 105 -14.02 3.89 21.81
N VAL A 106 -13.09 3.25 21.13
CA VAL A 106 -13.05 3.12 19.66
C VAL A 106 -12.88 1.66 19.26
N ALA A 107 -13.30 1.32 18.03
CA ALA A 107 -13.01 0.01 17.48
C ALA A 107 -11.54 -0.13 17.09
N ILE A 108 -11.06 -1.36 17.03
CA ILE A 108 -9.76 -1.73 16.44
C ILE A 108 -9.93 -3.01 15.64
N LEU A 109 -9.22 -3.12 14.55
CA LEU A 109 -9.29 -4.28 13.66
C LEU A 109 -7.92 -4.60 13.06
N THR A 110 -7.80 -5.82 12.58
CA THR A 110 -6.66 -6.28 11.78
C THR A 110 -7.15 -7.16 10.62
N TYR A 111 -6.23 -7.84 9.95
CA TYR A 111 -6.51 -8.63 8.76
C TYR A 111 -5.95 -10.04 8.93
N SER A 112 -6.77 -11.03 8.58
CA SER A 112 -6.36 -12.41 8.40
C SER A 112 -6.32 -12.78 6.90
N SER A 113 -6.02 -14.02 6.59
CA SER A 113 -6.17 -14.55 5.22
C SER A 113 -7.63 -14.61 4.74
N GLU A 114 -8.60 -14.59 5.66
CA GLU A 114 -10.02 -14.77 5.39
C GLU A 114 -10.78 -13.44 5.35
N GLY A 115 -10.27 -12.38 5.98
CA GLY A 115 -10.95 -11.08 6.00
C GLY A 115 -10.44 -10.12 7.06
N ILE A 116 -11.29 -9.14 7.37
CA ILE A 116 -11.07 -8.13 8.40
C ILE A 116 -11.54 -8.71 9.73
N VAL A 117 -10.67 -8.76 10.73
CA VAL A 117 -10.99 -9.28 12.07
C VAL A 117 -11.27 -8.14 13.02
N CYS A 118 -12.44 -8.14 13.67
CA CYS A 118 -12.89 -7.05 14.53
C CYS A 118 -13.82 -7.56 15.64
N GLU A 119 -13.72 -6.96 16.83
CA GLU A 119 -14.67 -7.21 17.95
C GLU A 119 -15.98 -6.43 17.78
N ARG A 120 -15.90 -5.23 17.18
CA ARG A 120 -17.05 -4.31 17.00
C ARG A 120 -17.46 -4.24 15.53
N GLU A 121 -17.91 -5.35 14.97
CA GLU A 121 -18.27 -5.49 13.55
C GLU A 121 -19.40 -4.56 13.09
N THR A 122 -20.26 -4.14 14.03
CA THR A 122 -21.37 -3.22 13.77
C THR A 122 -20.97 -1.75 13.87
N ASP A 123 -19.71 -1.43 14.19
CA ASP A 123 -19.21 -0.06 14.23
C ASP A 123 -19.28 0.57 12.83
N PRO A 124 -19.93 1.74 12.68
CA PRO A 124 -20.16 2.34 11.37
C PRO A 124 -18.87 2.79 10.67
N TRP A 125 -17.81 3.04 11.42
CA TRP A 125 -16.51 3.41 10.86
C TRP A 125 -15.72 2.17 10.46
N ALA A 126 -15.81 1.06 11.21
CA ALA A 126 -15.23 -0.22 10.83
C ALA A 126 -15.83 -0.75 9.51
N ALA A 127 -17.12 -0.59 9.30
CA ALA A 127 -17.80 -0.99 8.07
C ALA A 127 -17.24 -0.29 6.80
N LYS A 128 -16.61 0.88 6.93
CA LYS A 128 -15.98 1.57 5.79
C LYS A 128 -14.78 0.79 5.24
N GLU A 129 -14.06 0.05 6.08
CA GLU A 129 -12.93 -0.76 5.63
C GLU A 129 -13.40 -1.94 4.75
N THR A 130 -14.53 -2.56 5.07
CA THR A 130 -15.17 -3.57 4.22
C THR A 130 -15.52 -3.01 2.83
N PHE A 131 -16.03 -1.78 2.79
CA PHE A 131 -16.33 -1.12 1.52
C PHE A 131 -15.07 -0.84 0.70
N THR A 132 -14.00 -0.39 1.36
CA THR A 132 -12.72 -0.05 0.70
C THR A 132 -11.98 -1.27 0.19
N THR A 133 -11.86 -2.32 1.01
CA THR A 133 -11.06 -3.51 0.70
C THR A 133 -11.83 -4.60 -0.02
N LYS A 134 -13.17 -4.58 0.06
CA LYS A 134 -14.10 -5.64 -0.39
C LYS A 134 -13.89 -6.98 0.34
N LEU A 135 -13.22 -6.94 1.48
CA LEU A 135 -13.04 -8.11 2.33
C LEU A 135 -14.21 -8.28 3.29
N PRO A 136 -14.59 -9.52 3.64
CA PRO A 136 -15.61 -9.76 4.64
C PRO A 136 -15.14 -9.35 6.03
N MET A 137 -16.08 -8.94 6.88
CA MET A 137 -15.85 -8.73 8.31
C MET A 137 -16.02 -10.05 9.06
N ILE A 138 -15.07 -10.36 9.94
CA ILE A 138 -15.05 -11.53 10.79
C ILE A 138 -15.14 -11.05 12.24
N HIS A 139 -16.23 -11.42 12.91
CA HIS A 139 -16.40 -11.13 14.33
C HIS A 139 -15.55 -12.04 15.19
N VAL A 140 -14.92 -11.47 16.23
CA VAL A 140 -14.23 -12.19 17.28
C VAL A 140 -14.58 -11.56 18.66
N ASP A 141 -14.63 -12.35 19.70
CA ASP A 141 -14.96 -11.88 21.04
C ASP A 141 -13.78 -11.10 21.69
N ASP A 142 -12.54 -11.47 21.37
CA ASP A 142 -11.30 -10.87 21.90
C ASP A 142 -10.25 -10.91 20.80
N LEU A 143 -9.97 -9.75 20.21
CA LEU A 143 -9.00 -9.60 19.12
C LEU A 143 -7.57 -9.92 19.58
N ALA A 144 -7.23 -9.50 20.79
CA ALA A 144 -5.88 -9.70 21.34
C ALA A 144 -5.57 -11.20 21.55
N SER A 145 -6.56 -11.98 21.98
CA SER A 145 -6.43 -13.43 22.14
C SER A 145 -6.56 -14.20 20.83
N TYR A 146 -7.29 -13.66 19.86
CA TYR A 146 -7.49 -14.29 18.55
C TYR A 146 -6.23 -14.22 17.69
N VAL A 147 -5.47 -13.14 17.78
CA VAL A 147 -4.30 -12.90 16.92
C VAL A 147 -3.09 -13.69 17.42
N ASP A 148 -2.82 -14.82 16.78
CA ASP A 148 -1.65 -15.68 16.99
C ASP A 148 -0.67 -15.70 15.79
N TYR A 149 -0.82 -14.74 14.88
CA TYR A 149 -0.06 -14.59 13.64
C TYR A 149 0.61 -13.21 13.53
N PRO A 150 1.63 -13.06 12.65
CA PRO A 150 2.30 -11.78 12.42
C PRO A 150 1.35 -10.69 11.90
N VAL A 151 1.31 -9.53 12.54
CA VAL A 151 0.44 -8.40 12.20
C VAL A 151 1.24 -7.29 11.52
N CYS A 152 0.91 -6.99 10.28
CA CYS A 152 1.49 -5.88 9.53
C CYS A 152 0.88 -4.53 9.88
N LYS A 153 -0.40 -4.51 10.29
CA LYS A 153 -1.15 -3.29 10.59
C LYS A 153 -2.34 -3.59 11.50
N LEU A 154 -2.55 -2.73 12.49
CA LEU A 154 -3.83 -2.56 13.16
C LEU A 154 -4.45 -1.25 12.68
N LEU A 155 -5.77 -1.24 12.48
CA LEU A 155 -6.53 -0.08 12.06
C LEU A 155 -7.52 0.30 13.15
N ILE A 156 -7.56 1.59 13.50
CA ILE A 156 -8.48 2.15 14.48
C ILE A 156 -9.47 3.02 13.73
N PRO A 157 -10.67 2.50 13.43
CA PRO A 157 -11.78 3.27 12.86
C PRO A 157 -12.48 4.10 13.93
N LEU A 158 -12.78 5.37 13.62
CA LEU A 158 -13.41 6.27 14.58
C LEU A 158 -14.05 7.50 13.92
N ASP A 159 -14.83 8.23 14.71
CA ASP A 159 -15.39 9.52 14.31
C ASP A 159 -14.25 10.51 13.94
N PRO A 160 -14.30 11.13 12.75
CA PRO A 160 -13.34 12.14 12.32
C PRO A 160 -13.07 13.25 13.34
N ALA A 161 -14.07 13.66 14.10
CA ALA A 161 -13.92 14.70 15.12
C ALA A 161 -12.97 14.31 16.26
N ARG A 162 -12.76 13.01 16.48
CA ARG A 162 -11.90 12.46 17.56
C ARG A 162 -10.52 12.04 17.07
N ARG A 163 -10.36 11.89 15.72
CA ARG A 163 -9.18 11.26 15.12
C ARG A 163 -7.86 11.87 15.57
N ASP A 164 -7.73 13.19 15.49
CA ASP A 164 -6.44 13.83 15.77
C ASP A 164 -6.05 13.71 17.26
N ALA A 165 -7.04 13.80 18.17
CA ALA A 165 -6.79 13.64 19.60
C ALA A 165 -6.39 12.19 19.96
N VAL A 166 -7.10 11.19 19.42
CA VAL A 166 -6.79 9.78 19.64
C VAL A 166 -5.43 9.42 19.01
N CYS A 167 -5.14 9.94 17.81
CA CYS A 167 -3.86 9.73 17.15
C CYS A 167 -2.70 10.31 17.96
N ALA A 168 -2.85 11.51 18.51
CA ALA A 168 -1.82 12.14 19.35
C ALA A 168 -1.55 11.33 20.62
N ALA A 169 -2.61 10.89 21.33
CA ALA A 169 -2.48 10.03 22.51
C ALA A 169 -1.79 8.69 22.18
N GLY A 170 -2.14 8.06 21.06
CA GLY A 170 -1.48 6.82 20.62
C GLY A 170 -0.02 7.02 20.27
N ARG A 171 0.33 8.10 19.58
CA ARG A 171 1.73 8.45 19.28
C ARG A 171 2.57 8.64 20.55
N GLU A 172 2.01 9.27 21.56
CA GLU A 172 2.70 9.46 22.84
C GLU A 172 2.90 8.11 23.56
N GLN A 173 1.85 7.29 23.65
CA GLN A 173 1.90 6.02 24.37
C GLN A 173 2.81 4.98 23.70
N PHE A 174 2.85 4.94 22.39
CA PHE A 174 3.61 3.95 21.61
C PHE A 174 4.88 4.51 20.96
N ALA A 175 5.34 5.69 21.42
CA ALA A 175 6.56 6.34 20.90
C ALA A 175 7.76 5.39 20.92
N GLY A 176 8.46 5.27 19.77
CA GLY A 176 9.62 4.39 19.61
C GLY A 176 9.30 2.89 19.57
N ARG A 177 8.01 2.50 19.50
CA ARG A 177 7.57 1.10 19.47
C ARG A 177 6.68 0.79 18.26
N ALA A 178 5.84 1.73 17.85
CA ALA A 178 5.01 1.66 16.66
C ALA A 178 4.79 3.07 16.09
N ASP A 179 4.56 3.17 14.80
CA ASP A 179 4.13 4.39 14.14
C ASP A 179 2.60 4.44 14.08
N LEU A 180 2.00 5.54 14.58
CA LEU A 180 0.58 5.80 14.47
C LEU A 180 0.35 7.06 13.65
N TYR A 181 -0.46 6.96 12.60
CA TYR A 181 -0.79 8.10 11.74
C TYR A 181 -2.21 8.01 11.16
N PRO A 182 -2.86 9.15 10.89
CA PRO A 182 -4.12 9.17 10.18
C PRO A 182 -3.91 8.80 8.71
N SER A 183 -4.64 7.80 8.19
CA SER A 183 -4.60 7.40 6.77
C SER A 183 -5.84 7.85 6.00
N SER A 184 -6.88 8.25 6.71
CA SER A 184 -8.10 8.83 6.15
C SER A 184 -8.79 9.72 7.19
N PRO A 185 -9.87 10.43 6.85
CA PRO A 185 -10.61 11.21 7.84
C PRO A 185 -11.08 10.40 9.06
N PHE A 186 -11.30 9.11 8.91
CA PHE A 186 -11.90 8.23 9.91
C PHE A 186 -11.03 7.01 10.29
N PHE A 187 -9.77 6.97 9.88
CA PHE A 187 -8.84 5.88 10.20
C PHE A 187 -7.54 6.39 10.78
N ILE A 188 -7.05 5.69 11.81
CA ILE A 188 -5.66 5.74 12.30
C ILE A 188 -5.05 4.37 12.05
N GLU A 189 -3.88 4.33 11.42
CA GLU A 189 -3.08 3.12 11.26
C GLU A 189 -2.04 3.03 12.35
N ALA A 190 -1.90 1.84 12.95
CA ALA A 190 -0.77 1.46 13.80
C ALA A 190 0.05 0.41 13.07
N VAL A 191 1.31 0.74 12.76
CA VAL A 191 2.22 -0.06 11.94
C VAL A 191 3.59 -0.20 12.61
N PRO A 192 4.43 -1.16 12.19
CA PRO A 192 5.81 -1.24 12.65
C PRO A 192 6.59 0.04 12.35
N LEU A 193 7.55 0.36 13.21
CA LEU A 193 8.40 1.55 13.04
C LEU A 193 9.11 1.58 11.68
N GLY A 194 9.08 2.75 11.04
CA GLY A 194 9.81 3.02 9.80
C GLY A 194 9.32 2.20 8.61
N VAL A 195 8.06 1.76 8.63
CA VAL A 195 7.43 1.16 7.45
C VAL A 195 7.07 2.27 6.47
N ALA A 196 7.62 2.15 5.26
CA ALA A 196 7.30 3.01 4.13
C ALA A 196 7.54 2.26 2.82
N LYS A 197 6.89 2.70 1.74
CA LYS A 197 6.98 2.02 0.43
C LYS A 197 8.42 1.96 -0.09
N ASP A 198 9.22 3.01 0.11
CA ASP A 198 10.63 3.09 -0.33
C ASP A 198 11.52 2.07 0.37
N SER A 199 11.40 1.93 1.71
CA SER A 199 12.25 1.03 2.47
C SER A 199 12.06 -0.43 2.06
N SER A 200 10.84 -0.81 1.72
CA SER A 200 10.51 -2.16 1.26
C SER A 200 10.88 -2.39 -0.20
N LEU A 201 10.74 -1.37 -1.05
CA LEU A 201 11.26 -1.41 -2.42
C LEU A 201 12.78 -1.52 -2.43
N ALA A 202 13.49 -0.83 -1.53
CA ALA A 202 14.94 -0.98 -1.38
C ALA A 202 15.34 -2.41 -1.05
N ALA A 203 14.64 -3.05 -0.10
CA ALA A 203 14.90 -4.45 0.27
C ALA A 203 14.57 -5.42 -0.89
N LEU A 204 13.51 -5.16 -1.66
CA LEU A 204 13.18 -5.94 -2.85
C LEU A 204 14.27 -5.81 -3.92
N LEU A 205 14.72 -4.58 -4.22
CA LEU A 205 15.77 -4.33 -5.20
C LEU A 205 17.08 -5.01 -4.80
N GLU A 206 17.49 -4.92 -3.54
CA GLU A 206 18.68 -5.62 -3.02
C GLU A 206 18.58 -7.14 -3.25
N ARG A 207 17.44 -7.74 -2.94
CA ARG A 207 17.17 -9.17 -3.18
C ARG A 207 17.25 -9.55 -4.66
N MET A 208 16.90 -8.62 -5.56
CA MET A 208 17.00 -8.81 -7.01
C MET A 208 18.38 -8.47 -7.58
N GLY A 209 19.35 -8.02 -6.77
CA GLY A 209 20.65 -7.54 -7.22
C GLY A 209 20.59 -6.22 -8.02
N LEU A 210 19.57 -5.42 -7.78
CA LEU A 210 19.28 -4.15 -8.45
C LEU A 210 19.52 -2.95 -7.52
N THR A 211 19.55 -1.76 -8.11
CA THR A 211 19.67 -0.49 -7.37
C THR A 211 18.44 0.39 -7.62
N ARG A 212 18.32 1.49 -6.87
CA ARG A 212 17.28 2.48 -7.08
C ARG A 212 17.21 3.02 -8.53
N ASP A 213 18.34 3.02 -9.24
CA ASP A 213 18.42 3.51 -10.63
C ASP A 213 17.66 2.60 -11.62
N ASN A 214 17.38 1.35 -11.22
CA ASN A 214 16.58 0.40 -12.00
C ASN A 214 15.08 0.46 -11.65
N LEU A 215 14.68 1.36 -10.73
CA LEU A 215 13.30 1.52 -10.28
C LEU A 215 12.65 2.74 -10.92
N MET A 216 11.48 2.54 -11.52
CA MET A 216 10.49 3.57 -11.79
C MET A 216 9.34 3.42 -10.81
N ALA A 217 8.89 4.52 -10.19
CA ALA A 217 7.76 4.52 -9.26
C ALA A 217 6.75 5.60 -9.67
N CYS A 218 5.46 5.25 -9.69
CA CYS A 218 4.36 6.18 -9.97
C CYS A 218 3.41 6.24 -8.76
N GLY A 219 2.94 7.45 -8.43
CA GLY A 219 2.05 7.68 -7.30
C GLY A 219 1.39 9.05 -7.34
N ASP A 220 0.41 9.27 -6.47
CA ASP A 220 -0.33 10.54 -6.38
C ASP A 220 -0.54 11.03 -4.93
N GLY A 221 -0.53 10.14 -3.93
CA GLY A 221 -0.78 10.46 -2.54
C GLY A 221 0.48 10.70 -1.70
N LEU A 222 0.32 11.32 -0.52
CA LEU A 222 1.44 11.62 0.38
C LEU A 222 2.24 10.39 0.82
N ASN A 223 1.59 9.21 0.91
CA ASN A 223 2.23 7.94 1.21
C ASN A 223 3.16 7.43 0.09
N ASP A 224 3.12 8.07 -1.09
CA ASP A 224 3.98 7.75 -2.25
C ASP A 224 5.23 8.62 -2.31
N CYS A 225 5.25 9.75 -1.60
CA CYS A 225 6.37 10.71 -1.65
C CYS A 225 7.72 10.01 -1.45
N SER A 226 7.81 9.09 -0.49
CA SER A 226 9.07 8.42 -0.18
C SER A 226 9.53 7.50 -1.32
N MET A 227 8.64 6.69 -1.91
CA MET A 227 9.02 5.82 -3.03
C MET A 227 9.33 6.61 -4.31
N ILE A 228 8.64 7.73 -4.56
CA ILE A 228 8.89 8.61 -5.70
C ILE A 228 10.26 9.30 -5.57
N ALA A 229 10.56 9.85 -4.39
CA ALA A 229 11.87 10.46 -4.12
C ALA A 229 13.03 9.45 -4.14
N TYR A 230 12.75 8.19 -3.75
CA TYR A 230 13.74 7.13 -3.73
C TYR A 230 14.06 6.61 -5.14
N ALA A 231 13.07 6.43 -6.02
CA ALA A 231 13.22 5.83 -7.33
C ALA A 231 14.20 6.60 -8.24
N GLY A 232 14.92 5.87 -9.10
CA GLY A 232 15.72 6.50 -10.17
C GLY A 232 14.87 7.29 -11.16
N VAL A 233 13.62 6.85 -11.37
CA VAL A 233 12.58 7.59 -12.11
C VAL A 233 11.33 7.67 -11.25
N GLY A 234 11.22 8.73 -10.45
CA GLY A 234 10.01 9.03 -9.68
C GLY A 234 9.02 9.82 -10.54
N VAL A 235 7.79 9.34 -10.65
CA VAL A 235 6.72 9.92 -11.46
C VAL A 235 5.53 10.27 -10.58
N ALA A 236 5.13 11.53 -10.58
CA ALA A 236 3.86 11.96 -9.99
C ALA A 236 2.77 12.01 -11.07
N MET A 237 1.57 11.55 -10.71
CA MET A 237 0.40 11.70 -11.56
C MET A 237 -0.01 13.16 -11.68
N GLN A 238 -0.68 13.53 -12.79
CA GLN A 238 -1.21 14.89 -12.97
C GLN A 238 -2.15 15.31 -11.82
N ASN A 239 -2.95 14.38 -11.32
CA ASN A 239 -3.86 14.55 -10.19
C ASN A 239 -3.17 14.46 -8.81
N ALA A 240 -1.85 14.24 -8.76
CA ALA A 240 -1.12 14.09 -7.51
C ALA A 240 -1.14 15.35 -6.63
N GLU A 241 -1.00 15.16 -5.31
CA GLU A 241 -0.81 16.24 -4.36
C GLU A 241 0.51 16.99 -4.63
N GLN A 242 0.55 18.29 -4.31
CA GLN A 242 1.73 19.12 -4.62
C GLN A 242 3.04 18.59 -4.04
N PRO A 243 3.12 18.09 -2.78
CA PRO A 243 4.35 17.51 -2.26
C PRO A 243 4.87 16.30 -3.05
N VAL A 244 3.96 15.52 -3.64
CA VAL A 244 4.30 14.36 -4.48
C VAL A 244 4.89 14.83 -5.81
N LYS A 245 4.30 15.87 -6.42
CA LYS A 245 4.83 16.50 -7.63
C LYS A 245 6.21 17.10 -7.40
N ASP A 246 6.43 17.73 -6.25
CA ASP A 246 7.71 18.35 -5.89
C ASP A 246 8.83 17.30 -5.68
N ALA A 247 8.47 16.07 -5.28
CA ALA A 247 9.41 14.97 -5.10
C ALA A 247 9.74 14.22 -6.40
N ALA A 248 8.94 14.38 -7.45
CA ALA A 248 9.05 13.63 -8.69
C ALA A 248 10.03 14.26 -9.69
N VAL A 249 10.68 13.42 -10.49
CA VAL A 249 11.48 13.88 -11.66
C VAL A 249 10.62 14.11 -12.88
N TYR A 250 9.39 13.58 -12.89
CA TYR A 250 8.42 13.76 -13.97
C TYR A 250 7.00 13.81 -13.43
N VAL A 251 6.20 14.73 -13.96
CA VAL A 251 4.76 14.80 -13.71
C VAL A 251 4.05 14.45 -15.03
N THR A 252 3.13 13.49 -15.01
CA THR A 252 2.37 13.11 -16.19
C THR A 252 1.48 14.25 -16.67
N ALA A 253 1.28 14.37 -18.00
CA ALA A 253 0.33 15.32 -18.55
C ALA A 253 -1.12 14.86 -18.35
N ALA A 254 -1.34 13.55 -18.26
CA ALA A 254 -2.62 12.89 -18.04
C ALA A 254 -2.76 12.43 -16.58
N ASP A 255 -4.00 12.42 -16.06
CA ASP A 255 -4.34 11.87 -14.76
C ASP A 255 -4.56 10.34 -14.81
N ASN A 256 -5.03 9.76 -13.69
CA ASN A 256 -5.35 8.33 -13.60
C ASN A 256 -6.54 7.91 -14.48
N ASN A 257 -7.44 8.82 -14.84
CA ASN A 257 -8.59 8.55 -15.71
C ASN A 257 -8.21 8.61 -17.21
N HIS A 258 -7.08 9.22 -17.53
CA HIS A 258 -6.65 9.50 -18.92
C HIS A 258 -5.28 8.90 -19.25
N ASP A 259 -4.99 7.72 -18.69
CA ASP A 259 -3.80 6.92 -19.04
C ASP A 259 -2.44 7.50 -18.62
N GLY A 260 -2.36 8.26 -17.52
CA GLY A 260 -1.09 8.84 -17.06
C GLY A 260 0.01 7.82 -16.79
N VAL A 261 -0.34 6.62 -16.29
CA VAL A 261 0.63 5.53 -16.11
C VAL A 261 1.14 5.02 -17.48
N ALA A 262 0.25 4.85 -18.48
CA ALA A 262 0.67 4.46 -19.82
C ALA A 262 1.65 5.48 -20.42
N GLU A 263 1.35 6.77 -20.29
CA GLU A 263 2.24 7.86 -20.73
C GLU A 263 3.66 7.70 -20.14
N ALA A 264 3.73 7.46 -18.83
CA ALA A 264 5.01 7.29 -18.15
C ALA A 264 5.76 6.02 -18.62
N VAL A 265 5.05 4.89 -18.73
CA VAL A 265 5.63 3.61 -19.21
C VAL A 265 6.14 3.74 -20.62
N GLU A 266 5.35 4.32 -21.53
CA GLU A 266 5.74 4.55 -22.92
C GLU A 266 6.98 5.45 -23.02
N LYS A 267 7.04 6.51 -22.20
CA LYS A 267 8.15 7.46 -22.20
C LYS A 267 9.46 6.89 -21.65
N PHE A 268 9.42 6.12 -20.56
CA PHE A 268 10.64 5.72 -19.84
C PHE A 268 11.04 4.27 -20.05
N ILE A 269 10.09 3.39 -20.42
CA ILE A 269 10.32 1.95 -20.58
C ILE A 269 10.20 1.52 -22.03
N LEU A 270 9.15 1.96 -22.74
CA LEU A 270 8.84 1.47 -24.09
C LEU A 270 9.41 2.33 -25.22
N ARG A 271 10.05 3.46 -24.91
CA ARG A 271 10.65 4.31 -25.96
C ARG A 271 11.47 3.49 -26.95
N GLU A 272 11.22 3.71 -28.22
CA GLU A 272 12.07 3.23 -29.31
C GLU A 272 13.40 4.00 -29.25
N GLU A 273 14.53 3.31 -29.48
CA GLU A 273 15.86 3.92 -29.58
C GLU A 273 15.96 4.83 -30.82
#